data_b2ae66c7f40c3fd8c4c813cff73c6dce
#
_entry.id   b2ae66c7f40c3fd8c4c813cff73c6dce
#
_cell.length_a   1.000
_cell.length_b   1.000
_cell.length_c   1.000
_cell.angle_alpha   90.00
_cell.angle_beta   90.00
_cell.angle_gamma   90.00
#
_symmetry.space_group_name_H-M   'P 1'
#
loop_
_entity.id
_entity.type
_entity.pdbx_description
1 polymer ?
#
loop_
_entity_poly.entity_id
_entity_poly.type
_entity_poly.pdbx_seq_one_letter_code
_entity_poly.pdbx_strand_id
1 'polypeptide(L)'
;MTYPVPGPVKTVLPTPRTSTPGAPVPALRAEGRPARTSRSRQATALVPAEERAPARRLRTGPFSVLDIGSTKIVCLIGRGEPDNTIRILGHGWRRSHGVRSGGIVDLREAESAIRAAVAQAEDMATDRRDSIFVNLSCGHPESRHINARWPIGGREITKGDVSRIIAEGRLRAVSEGRSAIHTLPLDYAVDDTQEVLDPRGHLCDLLSARLHVIDANTTALRNLEAVLSRVELNIEGMVSSPLASGLAVMNEDERNLGATVVDMGGGTTSIGVFGEGRLLHTSTIPVGGLHITRDIAHGLSTSIDNAERLKTMHGSAELLAGDDHDPILVQLIGDNDHHYVRIPRARIVSIIHPRVEETLEMVRDRLEMAGVGPASDGRVILTGGGSLLEGIGPMAARILNRQVRLGRPRRIVGLPENAATWPMFSTSAGLLAWAAGAADEMGEPDIRDVRPAGLVRRFMDFIRERV
;
A
#
# COMPACT_ATOMS: atom_id res chain seq x y z
N MET A 1 55.72 -32.17 13.20
CA MET A 1 55.97 -30.72 13.28
C MET A 1 54.71 -30.07 13.81
N THR A 2 54.73 -29.80 15.08
CA THR A 2 53.62 -29.20 15.83
C THR A 2 53.79 -27.70 15.92
N TYR A 3 52.78 -26.92 15.46
CA TYR A 3 52.75 -25.46 15.65
C TYR A 3 51.95 -25.14 16.94
N PRO A 4 52.38 -24.14 17.73
CA PRO A 4 51.73 -23.80 19.00
C PRO A 4 50.54 -22.86 18.78
N VAL A 5 49.54 -23.07 19.63
CA VAL A 5 48.31 -22.24 19.74
C VAL A 5 48.61 -20.96 20.54
N PRO A 6 48.21 -19.79 20.12
CA PRO A 6 48.33 -18.57 20.94
C PRO A 6 47.16 -18.47 21.95
N GLY A 7 47.55 -18.18 23.21
CA GLY A 7 46.61 -18.01 24.35
C GLY A 7 45.84 -16.66 24.30
N PRO A 8 44.83 -16.51 25.17
CA PRO A 8 43.89 -15.40 25.11
C PRO A 8 44.48 -14.07 25.61
N VAL A 9 44.25 -12.99 24.82
CA VAL A 9 44.60 -11.62 25.18
C VAL A 9 43.53 -11.08 26.17
N LYS A 10 44.02 -10.67 27.35
CA LYS A 10 43.21 -9.98 28.37
C LYS A 10 43.08 -8.51 27.97
N THR A 11 41.88 -8.07 27.67
CA THR A 11 41.54 -6.65 27.50
C THR A 11 41.26 -6.00 28.83
N VAL A 12 42.09 -5.06 29.26
CA VAL A 12 41.94 -4.26 30.48
C VAL A 12 41.05 -3.02 30.13
N LEU A 13 39.94 -2.92 30.84
CA LEU A 13 39.07 -1.71 30.79
C LEU A 13 39.63 -0.61 31.71
N PRO A 14 39.66 0.65 31.30
CA PRO A 14 40.06 1.75 32.19
C PRO A 14 38.89 2.18 33.12
N THR A 15 39.20 2.34 34.40
CA THR A 15 38.35 2.87 35.47
C THR A 15 38.13 4.39 35.35
N PRO A 16 36.97 4.92 35.77
CA PRO A 16 36.69 6.36 35.73
C PRO A 16 37.36 7.09 36.89
N ARG A 17 37.98 8.22 36.60
CA ARG A 17 38.58 9.15 37.59
C ARG A 17 37.48 9.97 38.26
N THR A 18 37.47 9.95 39.58
CA THR A 18 36.76 10.85 40.47
C THR A 18 37.42 12.22 40.50
N SER A 19 36.68 13.30 40.30
CA SER A 19 37.14 14.67 40.50
C SER A 19 36.54 15.25 41.80
N THR A 20 37.41 15.74 42.65
CA THR A 20 37.17 16.40 43.95
C THR A 20 36.78 17.89 43.74
N PRO A 21 35.99 18.51 44.63
CA PRO A 21 35.50 19.89 44.47
C PRO A 21 36.50 20.95 44.94
N GLY A 22 36.68 22.01 44.16
CA GLY A 22 37.51 23.19 44.50
C GLY A 22 36.67 24.38 44.93
N ALA A 23 37.24 25.16 45.86
CA ALA A 23 36.71 26.20 46.68
C ALA A 23 36.32 27.54 45.96
N PRO A 24 35.64 28.48 46.67
CA PRO A 24 34.98 29.63 46.08
C PRO A 24 35.89 30.87 45.91
N VAL A 25 35.57 31.73 44.94
CA VAL A 25 36.22 33.02 44.68
C VAL A 25 35.20 34.15 44.92
N PRO A 26 35.64 35.29 45.49
CA PRO A 26 34.78 36.26 46.17
C PRO A 26 34.13 37.31 45.26
N ALA A 27 33.03 37.88 45.77
CA ALA A 27 32.23 38.94 45.18
C ALA A 27 32.97 40.31 45.19
N LEU A 28 32.80 41.06 44.09
CA LEU A 28 33.09 42.51 44.04
C LEU A 28 31.79 43.30 43.91
N ARG A 29 31.71 44.32 44.74
CA ARG A 29 30.57 45.22 44.96
C ARG A 29 30.35 46.19 43.82
N ALA A 30 29.07 46.57 43.69
CA ALA A 30 28.52 47.58 42.80
C ALA A 30 28.76 49.00 43.24
N GLU A 31 28.89 49.91 42.29
CA GLU A 31 28.55 51.36 42.51
C GLU A 31 27.93 51.99 41.24
N GLY A 32 26.81 52.68 41.43
CA GLY A 32 26.51 53.95 40.84
C GLY A 32 25.75 54.06 39.49
N ARG A 33 24.50 54.41 39.62
CA ARG A 33 23.49 54.96 38.66
C ARG A 33 24.01 56.17 37.80
N PRO A 34 23.30 56.64 36.73
CA PRO A 34 21.83 56.73 36.59
C PRO A 34 21.22 56.42 35.21
N ALA A 35 19.89 56.47 35.19
CA ALA A 35 18.92 56.15 34.17
C ALA A 35 19.08 56.89 32.85
N ARG A 36 18.82 56.16 31.76
CA ARG A 36 18.36 56.72 30.50
C ARG A 36 17.29 55.83 29.90
N THR A 37 16.10 56.41 29.74
CA THR A 37 14.95 55.88 29.04
C THR A 37 15.29 55.48 27.62
N SER A 38 15.06 54.23 27.25
CA SER A 38 14.97 53.81 25.86
C SER A 38 13.83 52.82 25.65
N ARG A 39 12.98 53.20 24.81
CA ARG A 39 11.85 52.56 24.14
C ARG A 39 11.86 51.02 24.22
N SER A 40 10.73 50.51 24.70
CA SER A 40 10.33 49.12 24.64
C SER A 40 10.44 48.57 23.21
N ARG A 41 11.37 47.69 22.97
CA ARG A 41 11.26 46.73 21.85
C ARG A 41 10.19 45.76 22.27
N GLN A 42 9.07 45.80 21.61
CA GLN A 42 8.07 44.75 21.65
C GLN A 42 8.78 43.42 21.32
N ALA A 43 8.75 42.52 22.29
CA ALA A 43 9.09 41.14 22.06
C ALA A 43 8.13 40.61 21.01
N THR A 44 8.67 40.18 19.88
CA THR A 44 7.95 39.44 18.88
C THR A 44 7.33 38.24 19.57
N ALA A 45 6.01 38.27 19.73
CA ALA A 45 5.25 37.13 20.21
C ALA A 45 5.60 35.94 19.36
N LEU A 46 6.05 34.86 19.99
CA LEU A 46 6.13 33.54 19.35
C LEU A 46 4.75 33.28 18.77
N VAL A 47 4.71 33.10 17.46
CA VAL A 47 3.53 32.62 16.73
C VAL A 47 3.07 31.37 17.46
N PRO A 48 1.81 31.27 17.90
CA PRO A 48 1.30 30.05 18.50
C PRO A 48 1.48 28.90 17.49
N ALA A 49 1.87 27.75 18.02
CA ALA A 49 1.97 26.53 17.23
C ALA A 49 0.74 26.42 16.32
N GLU A 50 1.02 26.19 15.05
CA GLU A 50 0.06 25.99 13.97
C GLU A 50 -1.23 25.33 14.51
N GLU A 51 -2.36 25.96 14.29
CA GLU A 51 -3.65 25.28 14.37
C GLU A 51 -3.56 24.06 13.46
N ARG A 52 -3.40 22.88 14.07
CA ARG A 52 -3.53 21.62 13.37
C ARG A 52 -4.87 21.68 12.66
N ALA A 53 -4.85 21.56 11.36
CA ALA A 53 -6.07 21.43 10.58
C ALA A 53 -7.03 20.47 11.31
N PRO A 54 -8.32 20.82 11.45
CA PRO A 54 -9.25 20.04 12.25
C PRO A 54 -9.19 18.59 11.82
N ALA A 55 -8.99 17.69 12.79
CA ALA A 55 -8.92 16.25 12.54
C ALA A 55 -10.15 15.86 11.73
N ARG A 56 -9.94 15.40 10.50
CA ARG A 56 -11.01 15.07 9.58
C ARG A 56 -11.86 13.97 10.19
N ARG A 57 -13.16 14.15 10.24
CA ARG A 57 -14.06 13.15 10.78
C ARG A 57 -14.16 12.00 9.77
N LEU A 58 -13.71 10.81 10.17
CA LEU A 58 -13.94 9.60 9.40
C LEU A 58 -15.45 9.36 9.20
N ARG A 59 -15.79 8.65 8.14
CA ARG A 59 -17.17 8.17 7.91
C ARG A 59 -17.64 7.36 9.11
N THR A 60 -18.69 7.81 9.79
CA THR A 60 -19.19 7.22 11.04
C THR A 60 -20.16 6.06 10.82
N GLY A 61 -20.83 6.00 9.65
CA GLY A 61 -21.68 4.87 9.28
C GLY A 61 -20.84 3.63 8.89
N PRO A 62 -21.40 2.41 9.03
CA PRO A 62 -20.72 1.21 8.55
C PRO A 62 -20.48 1.26 7.04
N PHE A 63 -19.37 0.69 6.60
CA PHE A 63 -19.02 0.51 5.19
C PHE A 63 -18.31 -0.82 4.99
N SER A 64 -18.41 -1.38 3.80
CA SER A 64 -17.86 -2.69 3.45
C SER A 64 -16.81 -2.59 2.39
N VAL A 65 -15.79 -3.46 2.49
CA VAL A 65 -14.70 -3.57 1.55
C VAL A 65 -14.46 -5.04 1.19
N LEU A 66 -14.04 -5.26 -0.04
CA LEU A 66 -13.76 -6.59 -0.57
C LEU A 66 -12.39 -6.60 -1.25
N ASP A 67 -11.49 -7.40 -0.72
CA ASP A 67 -10.18 -7.66 -1.30
C ASP A 67 -10.22 -9.00 -2.04
N ILE A 68 -10.16 -8.94 -3.36
CA ILE A 68 -10.18 -10.10 -4.25
C ILE A 68 -8.73 -10.41 -4.64
N GLY A 69 -8.11 -11.32 -3.89
CA GLY A 69 -6.75 -11.77 -4.13
C GLY A 69 -6.69 -13.14 -4.82
N SER A 70 -5.52 -13.52 -5.33
CA SER A 70 -5.32 -14.82 -5.99
C SER A 70 -5.20 -16.01 -5.04
N THR A 71 -5.03 -15.78 -3.72
CA THR A 71 -4.96 -16.83 -2.70
C THR A 71 -6.14 -16.80 -1.76
N LYS A 72 -6.67 -15.62 -1.48
CA LYS A 72 -7.80 -15.43 -0.57
C LYS A 72 -8.66 -14.27 -1.04
N ILE A 73 -9.94 -14.34 -0.70
CA ILE A 73 -10.93 -13.26 -0.80
C ILE A 73 -11.29 -12.86 0.62
N VAL A 74 -11.20 -11.57 0.92
CA VAL A 74 -11.45 -11.01 2.26
C VAL A 74 -12.53 -9.94 2.16
N CYS A 75 -13.61 -10.09 2.94
CA CYS A 75 -14.61 -9.06 3.16
C CYS A 75 -14.46 -8.51 4.58
N LEU A 76 -14.38 -7.19 4.70
CA LEU A 76 -14.38 -6.51 6.00
C LEU A 76 -15.51 -5.48 6.03
N ILE A 77 -16.22 -5.44 7.15
CA ILE A 77 -17.21 -4.39 7.45
C ILE A 77 -16.63 -3.58 8.60
N GLY A 78 -16.49 -2.28 8.40
CA GLY A 78 -15.85 -1.39 9.37
C GLY A 78 -16.62 -0.11 9.59
N ARG A 79 -16.24 0.62 10.64
CA ARG A 79 -16.75 1.94 11.00
C ARG A 79 -15.62 2.82 11.51
N GLY A 80 -15.64 4.10 11.15
CA GLY A 80 -14.73 5.08 11.72
C GLY A 80 -15.11 5.42 13.16
N GLU A 81 -14.08 5.47 14.03
CA GLU A 81 -14.23 5.85 15.45
C GLU A 81 -13.72 7.30 15.66
N PRO A 82 -14.16 7.98 16.75
CA PRO A 82 -13.78 9.37 17.03
C PRO A 82 -12.27 9.58 17.26
N ASP A 83 -11.53 8.55 17.65
CA ASP A 83 -10.09 8.57 17.87
C ASP A 83 -9.27 8.39 16.57
N ASN A 84 -9.92 8.51 15.42
CA ASN A 84 -9.32 8.32 14.10
C ASN A 84 -8.80 6.89 13.86
N THR A 85 -9.35 5.90 14.56
CA THR A 85 -9.18 4.48 14.26
C THR A 85 -10.39 3.94 13.48
N ILE A 86 -10.21 2.79 12.85
CA ILE A 86 -11.29 2.07 12.17
C ILE A 86 -11.51 0.77 12.91
N ARG A 87 -12.73 0.57 13.39
CA ARG A 87 -13.13 -0.67 14.06
C ARG A 87 -13.79 -1.61 13.07
N ILE A 88 -13.31 -2.84 13.01
CA ILE A 88 -13.93 -3.93 12.26
C ILE A 88 -15.14 -4.44 13.06
N LEU A 89 -16.29 -4.44 12.42
CA LEU A 89 -17.57 -4.95 12.95
C LEU A 89 -17.79 -6.40 12.54
N GLY A 90 -17.36 -6.74 11.32
CA GLY A 90 -17.44 -8.09 10.79
C GLY A 90 -16.33 -8.36 9.79
N HIS A 91 -15.92 -9.61 9.74
CA HIS A 91 -14.93 -10.07 8.76
C HIS A 91 -15.30 -11.45 8.25
N GLY A 92 -15.00 -11.68 6.97
CA GLY A 92 -15.13 -12.99 6.34
C GLY A 92 -14.00 -13.21 5.37
N TRP A 93 -13.50 -14.42 5.28
CA TRP A 93 -12.50 -14.76 4.29
C TRP A 93 -12.69 -16.18 3.76
N ARG A 94 -12.27 -16.40 2.52
CA ARG A 94 -12.28 -17.69 1.84
C ARG A 94 -11.02 -17.87 1.03
N ARG A 95 -10.58 -19.12 0.88
CA ARG A 95 -9.57 -19.46 -0.14
C ARG A 95 -10.09 -19.00 -1.50
N SER A 96 -9.25 -18.33 -2.25
CA SER A 96 -9.62 -17.85 -3.58
C SER A 96 -9.65 -18.99 -4.58
N HIS A 97 -10.75 -19.13 -5.27
CA HIS A 97 -10.93 -19.98 -6.43
C HIS A 97 -11.41 -19.11 -7.58
N GLY A 98 -11.03 -19.46 -8.81
CA GLY A 98 -11.42 -18.68 -10.00
C GLY A 98 -10.70 -17.34 -10.19
N VAL A 99 -9.66 -17.03 -9.39
CA VAL A 99 -8.83 -15.82 -9.53
C VAL A 99 -7.38 -16.21 -9.76
N ARG A 100 -6.74 -15.65 -10.79
CA ARG A 100 -5.32 -15.89 -11.12
C ARG A 100 -4.63 -14.57 -11.48
N SER A 101 -3.47 -14.31 -10.91
CA SER A 101 -2.69 -13.08 -11.14
C SER A 101 -3.55 -11.80 -11.08
N GLY A 102 -4.44 -11.73 -10.08
CA GLY A 102 -5.38 -10.63 -9.88
C GLY A 102 -6.60 -10.62 -10.81
N GLY A 103 -6.64 -11.43 -11.86
CA GLY A 103 -7.75 -11.51 -12.83
C GLY A 103 -8.72 -12.66 -12.53
N ILE A 104 -10.01 -12.45 -12.83
CA ILE A 104 -11.04 -13.49 -12.72
C ILE A 104 -10.94 -14.39 -13.95
N VAL A 105 -10.66 -15.69 -13.73
CA VAL A 105 -10.54 -16.73 -14.77
C VAL A 105 -11.71 -17.72 -14.73
N ASP A 106 -12.39 -17.87 -13.60
CA ASP A 106 -13.63 -18.61 -13.47
C ASP A 106 -14.64 -17.80 -12.68
N LEU A 107 -15.72 -17.38 -13.38
CA LEU A 107 -16.75 -16.52 -12.81
C LEU A 107 -17.57 -17.21 -11.71
N ARG A 108 -17.84 -18.54 -11.86
CA ARG A 108 -18.68 -19.28 -10.90
C ARG A 108 -17.94 -19.56 -9.60
N GLU A 109 -16.67 -19.98 -9.70
CA GLU A 109 -15.84 -20.22 -8.54
C GLU A 109 -15.58 -18.91 -7.77
N ALA A 110 -15.28 -17.82 -8.48
CA ALA A 110 -15.09 -16.49 -7.88
C ALA A 110 -16.37 -16.00 -7.20
N GLU A 111 -17.54 -16.14 -7.86
CA GLU A 111 -18.85 -15.80 -7.28
C GLU A 111 -19.11 -16.55 -5.98
N SER A 112 -18.90 -17.87 -5.97
CA SER A 112 -19.12 -18.70 -4.79
C SER A 112 -18.25 -18.29 -3.61
N ALA A 113 -16.95 -18.03 -3.87
CA ALA A 113 -16.01 -17.63 -2.84
C ALA A 113 -16.30 -16.22 -2.30
N ILE A 114 -16.68 -15.27 -3.17
CA ILE A 114 -17.07 -13.91 -2.78
C ILE A 114 -18.33 -13.96 -1.92
N ARG A 115 -19.39 -14.63 -2.39
CA ARG A 115 -20.64 -14.77 -1.66
C ARG A 115 -20.44 -15.34 -0.25
N ALA A 116 -19.60 -16.37 -0.12
CA ALA A 116 -19.32 -16.98 1.17
C ALA A 116 -18.48 -16.09 2.10
N ALA A 117 -17.55 -15.26 1.56
CA ALA A 117 -16.79 -14.30 2.36
C ALA A 117 -17.66 -13.13 2.84
N VAL A 118 -18.52 -12.62 1.95
CA VAL A 118 -19.45 -11.53 2.26
C VAL A 118 -20.45 -11.96 3.32
N ALA A 119 -21.13 -13.11 3.12
CA ALA A 119 -22.10 -13.64 4.08
C ALA A 119 -21.50 -13.81 5.48
N GLN A 120 -20.28 -14.32 5.58
CA GLN A 120 -19.60 -14.46 6.88
C GLN A 120 -19.34 -13.10 7.56
N ALA A 121 -18.95 -12.07 6.78
CA ALA A 121 -18.73 -10.73 7.33
C ALA A 121 -20.03 -10.07 7.78
N GLU A 122 -21.10 -10.22 7.02
CA GLU A 122 -22.45 -9.69 7.34
C GLU A 122 -23.05 -10.37 8.56
N ASP A 123 -22.94 -11.69 8.66
CA ASP A 123 -23.41 -12.46 9.83
C ASP A 123 -22.72 -12.00 11.11
N MET A 124 -21.40 -11.75 11.05
CA MET A 124 -20.65 -11.27 12.20
C MET A 124 -20.99 -9.82 12.55
N ALA A 125 -21.16 -8.95 11.55
CA ALA A 125 -21.52 -7.54 11.74
C ALA A 125 -23.01 -7.35 12.10
N THR A 126 -23.87 -8.36 11.89
CA THR A 126 -25.34 -8.26 11.95
C THR A 126 -25.89 -7.11 11.09
N ASP A 127 -25.23 -6.84 9.97
CA ASP A 127 -25.56 -5.74 9.06
C ASP A 127 -25.34 -6.19 7.60
N ARG A 128 -26.38 -6.09 6.76
CA ARG A 128 -26.30 -6.38 5.33
C ARG A 128 -25.98 -5.13 4.55
N ARG A 129 -25.09 -5.29 3.55
CA ARG A 129 -24.61 -4.18 2.72
C ARG A 129 -24.81 -4.52 1.24
N ASP A 130 -25.42 -3.57 0.53
CA ASP A 130 -25.64 -3.63 -0.92
C ASP A 130 -24.55 -2.92 -1.74
N SER A 131 -23.64 -2.20 -1.08
CA SER A 131 -22.55 -1.46 -1.70
C SER A 131 -21.21 -1.77 -1.05
N ILE A 132 -20.14 -1.81 -1.88
CA ILE A 132 -18.82 -2.26 -1.45
C ILE A 132 -17.70 -1.52 -2.19
N PHE A 133 -16.61 -1.20 -1.47
CA PHE A 133 -15.36 -0.82 -2.11
C PHE A 133 -14.54 -2.08 -2.43
N VAL A 134 -13.93 -2.12 -3.61
CA VAL A 134 -13.18 -3.29 -4.06
C VAL A 134 -11.76 -2.90 -4.49
N ASN A 135 -10.79 -3.79 -4.25
CA ASN A 135 -9.43 -3.59 -4.73
C ASN A 135 -9.34 -3.79 -6.25
N LEU A 136 -8.43 -3.07 -6.87
CA LEU A 136 -8.04 -3.27 -8.26
C LEU A 136 -6.68 -3.94 -8.32
N SER A 137 -6.65 -5.22 -8.67
CA SER A 137 -5.45 -6.00 -9.00
C SER A 137 -5.53 -6.65 -10.38
N CYS A 138 -6.69 -6.58 -11.03
CA CYS A 138 -6.93 -7.13 -12.37
C CYS A 138 -6.67 -6.11 -13.48
N GLY A 139 -6.62 -6.59 -14.74
CA GLY A 139 -6.60 -5.74 -15.92
C GLY A 139 -5.29 -5.02 -16.20
N HIS A 140 -4.18 -5.50 -15.64
CA HIS A 140 -2.85 -4.89 -15.80
C HIS A 140 -2.88 -3.38 -15.57
N PRO A 141 -3.04 -2.93 -14.31
CA PRO A 141 -3.06 -1.51 -13.99
C PRO A 141 -1.78 -0.81 -14.47
N GLU A 142 -1.95 0.32 -15.14
CA GLU A 142 -0.86 1.18 -15.63
C GLU A 142 -0.94 2.55 -14.98
N SER A 143 0.21 3.17 -14.83
CA SER A 143 0.43 4.46 -14.20
C SER A 143 0.90 5.46 -15.24
N ARG A 144 0.19 6.58 -15.38
CA ARG A 144 0.53 7.65 -16.34
C ARG A 144 0.41 9.02 -15.72
N HIS A 145 1.29 9.95 -16.11
CA HIS A 145 1.20 11.34 -15.74
C HIS A 145 0.62 12.16 -16.90
N ILE A 146 -0.35 13.03 -16.57
CA ILE A 146 -1.06 13.86 -17.55
C ILE A 146 -1.11 15.29 -17.06
N ASN A 147 -0.83 16.23 -17.95
CA ASN A 147 -1.01 17.64 -17.69
C ASN A 147 -2.37 18.10 -18.26
N ALA A 148 -3.18 18.71 -17.41
CA ALA A 148 -4.44 19.34 -17.78
C ALA A 148 -4.35 20.86 -17.58
N ARG A 149 -5.15 21.63 -18.36
CA ARG A 149 -5.24 23.08 -18.25
C ARG A 149 -6.69 23.50 -18.33
N TRP A 150 -7.08 24.49 -17.52
CA TRP A 150 -8.43 25.00 -17.44
C TRP A 150 -8.43 26.52 -17.32
N PRO A 151 -9.06 27.28 -18.26
CA PRO A 151 -9.14 28.71 -18.18
C PRO A 151 -10.10 29.15 -17.06
N ILE A 152 -9.64 30.07 -16.21
CA ILE A 152 -10.39 30.66 -15.10
C ILE A 152 -10.84 32.08 -15.41
N GLY A 153 -10.00 32.88 -16.09
CA GLY A 153 -10.33 34.22 -16.58
C GLY A 153 -10.33 35.29 -15.47
N GLY A 154 -9.28 35.35 -14.66
CA GLY A 154 -9.04 36.39 -13.66
C GLY A 154 -9.88 36.31 -12.39
N ARG A 155 -10.69 35.26 -12.22
CA ARG A 155 -11.53 35.08 -11.03
C ARG A 155 -10.91 34.07 -10.03
N GLU A 156 -11.54 34.00 -8.88
CA GLU A 156 -11.18 33.01 -7.83
C GLU A 156 -11.47 31.58 -8.28
N ILE A 157 -10.53 30.68 -8.00
CA ILE A 157 -10.65 29.23 -8.27
C ILE A 157 -11.60 28.60 -7.26
N THR A 158 -12.63 27.95 -7.76
CA THR A 158 -13.63 27.23 -6.97
C THR A 158 -13.36 25.74 -6.89
N LYS A 159 -14.01 25.03 -5.94
CA LYS A 159 -14.02 23.56 -5.89
C LYS A 159 -14.49 22.96 -7.24
N GLY A 160 -15.46 23.61 -7.90
CA GLY A 160 -15.96 23.16 -9.20
C GLY A 160 -14.92 23.22 -10.30
N ASP A 161 -14.01 24.20 -10.28
CA ASP A 161 -12.94 24.32 -11.28
C ASP A 161 -11.88 23.22 -11.08
N VAL A 162 -11.54 22.94 -9.84
CA VAL A 162 -10.65 21.80 -9.49
C VAL A 162 -11.26 20.48 -9.97
N SER A 163 -12.55 20.23 -9.73
CA SER A 163 -13.21 19.03 -10.22
C SER A 163 -13.24 18.96 -11.76
N ARG A 164 -13.42 20.10 -12.44
CA ARG A 164 -13.43 20.16 -13.92
C ARG A 164 -12.07 19.86 -14.53
N ILE A 165 -10.98 20.43 -13.98
CA ILE A 165 -9.64 20.18 -14.53
C ILE A 165 -9.23 18.72 -14.36
N ILE A 166 -9.62 18.08 -13.24
CA ILE A 166 -9.39 16.64 -12.99
C ILE A 166 -10.21 15.80 -13.98
N ALA A 167 -11.49 16.14 -14.19
CA ALA A 167 -12.34 15.45 -15.17
C ALA A 167 -11.79 15.58 -16.60
N GLU A 168 -11.29 16.76 -16.98
CA GLU A 168 -10.62 16.99 -18.27
C GLU A 168 -9.36 16.13 -18.42
N GLY A 169 -8.52 16.06 -17.38
CA GLY A 169 -7.35 15.17 -17.38
C GLY A 169 -7.74 13.70 -17.51
N ARG A 170 -8.80 13.25 -16.83
CA ARG A 170 -9.35 11.91 -16.98
C ARG A 170 -9.77 11.60 -18.41
N LEU A 171 -10.45 12.54 -19.08
CA LEU A 171 -10.86 12.37 -20.48
C LEU A 171 -9.65 12.27 -21.42
N ARG A 172 -8.60 13.06 -21.19
CA ARG A 172 -7.36 12.99 -21.98
C ARG A 172 -6.57 11.70 -21.76
N ALA A 173 -6.76 11.05 -20.62
CA ALA A 173 -6.12 9.76 -20.30
C ALA A 173 -6.78 8.57 -21.00
N VAL A 174 -7.95 8.73 -21.61
CA VAL A 174 -8.67 7.64 -22.25
C VAL A 174 -7.82 7.02 -23.36
N SER A 175 -7.57 5.72 -23.25
CA SER A 175 -6.95 4.89 -24.28
C SER A 175 -7.93 3.81 -24.70
N GLU A 176 -7.80 3.34 -25.93
CA GLU A 176 -8.64 2.26 -26.44
C GLU A 176 -8.52 0.99 -25.55
N GLY A 177 -9.64 0.42 -25.16
CA GLY A 177 -9.73 -0.77 -24.33
C GLY A 177 -9.31 -0.60 -22.87
N ARG A 178 -9.07 0.66 -22.40
CA ARG A 178 -8.70 0.94 -21.01
C ARG A 178 -9.64 1.95 -20.36
N SER A 179 -9.82 1.84 -19.06
CA SER A 179 -10.67 2.73 -18.26
C SER A 179 -9.88 3.30 -17.09
N ALA A 180 -9.94 4.62 -16.91
CA ALA A 180 -9.31 5.28 -15.77
C ALA A 180 -10.07 4.97 -14.47
N ILE A 181 -9.34 4.47 -13.48
CA ILE A 181 -9.84 4.15 -12.15
C ILE A 181 -9.60 5.32 -11.21
N HIS A 182 -8.34 5.77 -11.11
CA HIS A 182 -7.96 6.94 -10.32
C HIS A 182 -7.47 8.08 -11.21
N THR A 183 -7.72 9.30 -10.79
CA THR A 183 -7.15 10.52 -11.36
C THR A 183 -6.76 11.43 -10.19
N LEU A 184 -5.55 11.23 -9.69
CA LEU A 184 -5.05 11.86 -8.48
C LEU A 184 -4.24 13.11 -8.85
N PRO A 185 -4.55 14.29 -8.29
CA PRO A 185 -3.72 15.46 -8.50
C PRO A 185 -2.38 15.30 -7.78
N LEU A 186 -1.28 15.56 -8.49
CA LEU A 186 0.06 15.64 -7.90
C LEU A 186 0.35 17.05 -7.41
N ASP A 187 0.13 18.01 -8.26
CA ASP A 187 0.24 19.44 -7.95
C ASP A 187 -0.59 20.26 -8.96
N TYR A 188 -0.71 21.55 -8.64
CA TYR A 188 -1.33 22.54 -9.50
C TYR A 188 -0.34 23.66 -9.81
N ALA A 189 -0.57 24.36 -10.92
CA ALA A 189 0.06 25.64 -11.18
C ALA A 189 -1.04 26.70 -11.38
N VAL A 190 -0.86 27.84 -10.75
CA VAL A 190 -1.74 29.00 -10.79
C VAL A 190 -0.99 30.09 -11.55
N ASP A 191 -1.33 30.28 -12.83
CA ASP A 191 -0.56 31.06 -13.80
C ASP A 191 0.93 30.62 -13.80
N ASP A 192 1.86 31.46 -13.36
CA ASP A 192 3.30 31.21 -13.31
C ASP A 192 3.75 30.54 -12.00
N THR A 193 2.88 30.44 -10.97
CA THR A 193 3.19 29.83 -9.67
C THR A 193 3.02 28.33 -9.75
N GLN A 194 4.12 27.59 -9.60
CA GLN A 194 4.16 26.12 -9.64
C GLN A 194 3.99 25.50 -8.25
N GLU A 195 3.75 24.19 -8.20
CA GLU A 195 3.73 23.36 -6.98
C GLU A 195 2.70 23.81 -5.94
N VAL A 196 1.57 24.35 -6.39
CA VAL A 196 0.47 24.71 -5.51
C VAL A 196 -0.28 23.45 -5.09
N LEU A 197 -0.39 23.20 -3.78
CA LEU A 197 -1.04 21.99 -3.25
C LEU A 197 -2.56 22.12 -3.25
N ASP A 198 -3.08 23.30 -2.91
CA ASP A 198 -4.51 23.62 -2.96
C ASP A 198 -4.72 24.96 -3.69
N PRO A 199 -5.22 24.95 -4.92
CA PRO A 199 -5.38 26.15 -5.71
C PRO A 199 -6.64 26.94 -5.37
N ARG A 200 -7.55 26.43 -4.54
CA ARG A 200 -8.83 27.08 -4.22
C ARG A 200 -8.62 28.42 -3.51
N GLY A 201 -9.38 29.42 -3.91
CA GLY A 201 -9.27 30.78 -3.36
C GLY A 201 -8.21 31.65 -4.04
N HIS A 202 -7.34 31.10 -4.89
CA HIS A 202 -6.41 31.89 -5.69
C HIS A 202 -7.13 32.53 -6.87
N LEU A 203 -6.73 33.75 -7.22
CA LEU A 203 -7.12 34.42 -8.45
C LEU A 203 -6.15 34.03 -9.56
N CYS A 204 -6.63 33.65 -10.74
CA CYS A 204 -5.77 33.35 -11.88
C CYS A 204 -6.51 33.44 -13.21
N ASP A 205 -5.75 33.50 -14.29
CA ASP A 205 -6.27 33.39 -15.66
C ASP A 205 -6.30 31.89 -16.08
N LEU A 206 -5.27 31.15 -15.76
CA LEU A 206 -5.09 29.74 -16.16
C LEU A 206 -4.72 28.86 -14.99
N LEU A 207 -5.55 27.86 -14.72
CA LEU A 207 -5.24 26.77 -13.80
C LEU A 207 -4.63 25.60 -14.58
N SER A 208 -3.47 25.11 -14.16
CA SER A 208 -2.87 23.87 -14.66
C SER A 208 -2.83 22.82 -13.56
N ALA A 209 -2.91 21.55 -13.91
CA ALA A 209 -2.78 20.43 -12.96
C ALA A 209 -1.91 19.32 -13.56
N ARG A 210 -0.99 18.79 -12.76
CA ARG A 210 -0.29 17.56 -13.05
C ARG A 210 -1.02 16.41 -12.35
N LEU A 211 -1.49 15.45 -13.11
CA LEU A 211 -2.37 14.38 -12.65
C LEU A 211 -1.69 13.02 -12.81
N HIS A 212 -1.78 12.18 -11.80
CA HIS A 212 -1.44 10.77 -11.87
C HIS A 212 -2.71 9.97 -12.17
N VAL A 213 -2.76 9.33 -13.33
CA VAL A 213 -3.88 8.51 -13.76
C VAL A 213 -3.49 7.03 -13.66
N ILE A 214 -4.33 6.26 -13.00
CA ILE A 214 -4.24 4.80 -12.95
C ILE A 214 -5.40 4.25 -13.75
N ASP A 215 -5.11 3.47 -14.77
CA ASP A 215 -6.10 2.81 -15.62
C ASP A 215 -5.90 1.29 -15.67
N ALA A 216 -6.92 0.59 -16.15
CA ALA A 216 -6.88 -0.86 -16.32
C ALA A 216 -7.68 -1.27 -17.56
N ASN A 217 -7.48 -2.52 -18.01
CA ASN A 217 -8.21 -3.09 -19.15
C ASN A 217 -9.71 -3.14 -18.84
N THR A 218 -10.51 -2.55 -19.72
CA THR A 218 -11.97 -2.41 -19.56
C THR A 218 -12.69 -3.76 -19.47
N THR A 219 -12.24 -4.78 -20.23
CA THR A 219 -12.86 -6.12 -20.20
C THR A 219 -12.66 -6.79 -18.83
N ALA A 220 -11.46 -6.65 -18.24
CA ALA A 220 -11.20 -7.20 -16.91
C ALA A 220 -12.05 -6.52 -15.84
N LEU A 221 -12.25 -5.19 -15.94
CA LEU A 221 -13.15 -4.46 -15.04
C LEU A 221 -14.60 -4.90 -15.18
N ARG A 222 -15.10 -5.07 -16.41
CA ARG A 222 -16.46 -5.60 -16.66
C ARG A 222 -16.65 -7.01 -16.10
N ASN A 223 -15.64 -7.88 -16.16
CA ASN A 223 -15.72 -9.20 -15.54
C ASN A 223 -15.83 -9.10 -14.02
N LEU A 224 -15.09 -8.18 -13.41
CA LEU A 224 -15.19 -7.90 -11.97
C LEU A 224 -16.59 -7.37 -11.60
N GLU A 225 -17.10 -6.39 -12.33
CA GLU A 225 -18.46 -5.86 -12.15
C GLU A 225 -19.53 -6.95 -12.32
N ALA A 226 -19.39 -7.82 -13.34
CA ALA A 226 -20.32 -8.91 -13.60
C ALA A 226 -20.39 -9.91 -12.45
N VAL A 227 -19.24 -10.27 -11.84
CA VAL A 227 -19.20 -11.18 -10.68
C VAL A 227 -19.84 -10.52 -9.46
N LEU A 228 -19.53 -9.25 -9.19
CA LEU A 228 -20.10 -8.53 -8.03
C LEU A 228 -21.62 -8.33 -8.19
N SER A 229 -22.09 -8.02 -9.38
CA SER A 229 -23.52 -7.92 -9.69
C SER A 229 -24.28 -9.24 -9.45
N ARG A 230 -23.65 -10.40 -9.73
CA ARG A 230 -24.27 -11.73 -9.45
C ARG A 230 -24.39 -12.03 -7.96
N VAL A 231 -23.58 -11.43 -7.12
CA VAL A 231 -23.68 -11.51 -5.66
C VAL A 231 -24.48 -10.35 -5.07
N GLU A 232 -25.17 -9.57 -5.92
CA GLU A 232 -26.04 -8.45 -5.53
C GLU A 232 -25.29 -7.30 -4.84
N LEU A 233 -24.01 -7.11 -5.19
CA LEU A 233 -23.17 -6.04 -4.66
C LEU A 233 -22.96 -4.95 -5.70
N ASN A 234 -23.24 -3.70 -5.31
CA ASN A 234 -22.94 -2.51 -6.09
C ASN A 234 -21.53 -2.01 -5.74
N ILE A 235 -20.73 -1.69 -6.73
CA ILE A 235 -19.40 -1.13 -6.51
C ILE A 235 -19.55 0.34 -6.11
N GLU A 236 -19.19 0.66 -4.88
CA GLU A 236 -19.12 2.05 -4.39
C GLU A 236 -17.85 2.75 -4.87
N GLY A 237 -16.74 2.03 -4.97
CA GLY A 237 -15.48 2.49 -5.55
C GLY A 237 -14.49 1.37 -5.77
N MET A 238 -13.63 1.55 -6.76
CA MET A 238 -12.47 0.67 -7.01
C MET A 238 -11.20 1.37 -6.55
N VAL A 239 -10.33 0.65 -5.85
CA VAL A 239 -9.09 1.20 -5.30
C VAL A 239 -7.90 0.37 -5.76
N SER A 240 -6.90 1.03 -6.34
CA SER A 240 -5.64 0.38 -6.73
C SER A 240 -4.99 -0.29 -5.51
N SER A 241 -4.64 -1.59 -5.64
CA SER A 241 -4.07 -2.36 -4.53
C SER A 241 -2.81 -1.72 -3.91
N PRO A 242 -1.82 -1.22 -4.67
CA PRO A 242 -0.68 -0.53 -4.08
C PRO A 242 -1.03 0.77 -3.35
N LEU A 243 -2.06 1.51 -3.80
CA LEU A 243 -2.58 2.67 -3.07
C LEU A 243 -3.19 2.24 -1.73
N ALA A 244 -4.06 1.24 -1.76
CA ALA A 244 -4.68 0.71 -0.55
C ALA A 244 -3.62 0.20 0.44
N SER A 245 -2.71 -0.68 0.00
CA SER A 245 -1.64 -1.21 0.87
C SER A 245 -0.78 -0.11 1.46
N GLY A 246 -0.45 0.93 0.67
CA GLY A 246 0.30 2.10 1.13
C GLY A 246 -0.43 2.85 2.27
N LEU A 247 -1.71 3.13 2.11
CA LEU A 247 -2.53 3.78 3.14
C LEU A 247 -2.58 2.99 4.44
N ALA A 248 -2.54 1.65 4.35
CA ALA A 248 -2.56 0.80 5.54
C ALA A 248 -1.26 0.80 6.33
N VAL A 249 -0.09 0.80 5.64
CA VAL A 249 1.19 0.44 6.26
C VAL A 249 2.14 1.61 6.51
N MET A 250 1.95 2.74 5.80
CA MET A 250 2.79 3.93 5.98
C MET A 250 2.34 4.80 7.15
N ASN A 251 3.30 5.49 7.74
CA ASN A 251 3.02 6.67 8.56
C ASN A 251 3.04 7.95 7.69
N GLU A 252 2.69 9.07 8.29
CA GLU A 252 2.62 10.37 7.63
C GLU A 252 4.02 10.83 7.15
N ASP A 253 5.04 10.67 8.01
CA ASP A 253 6.41 11.04 7.65
C ASP A 253 6.93 10.25 6.45
N GLU A 254 6.71 8.92 6.42
CA GLU A 254 7.11 8.07 5.29
C GLU A 254 6.40 8.46 4.00
N ARG A 255 5.13 8.86 4.09
CA ARG A 255 4.37 9.31 2.93
C ARG A 255 4.85 10.65 2.41
N ASN A 256 5.26 11.56 3.31
CA ASN A 256 5.73 12.90 2.96
C ASN A 256 7.19 12.89 2.47
N LEU A 257 8.07 12.19 3.18
CA LEU A 257 9.50 12.14 2.84
C LEU A 257 9.82 11.25 1.63
N GLY A 258 8.90 10.38 1.26
CA GLY A 258 9.08 9.41 0.19
C GLY A 258 9.31 7.99 0.72
N ALA A 259 8.50 7.06 0.22
CA ALA A 259 8.63 5.62 0.48
C ALA A 259 8.07 4.80 -0.67
N THR A 260 8.66 3.63 -0.87
CA THR A 260 8.14 2.63 -1.80
C THR A 260 7.46 1.52 -1.01
N VAL A 261 6.21 1.23 -1.32
CA VAL A 261 5.47 0.07 -0.78
C VAL A 261 5.49 -1.03 -1.81
N VAL A 262 5.95 -2.22 -1.40
CA VAL A 262 5.95 -3.43 -2.22
C VAL A 262 5.03 -4.44 -1.55
N ASP A 263 3.85 -4.65 -2.14
CA ASP A 263 2.86 -5.62 -1.67
C ASP A 263 3.04 -6.94 -2.42
N MET A 264 3.64 -7.91 -1.73
CA MET A 264 3.91 -9.25 -2.25
C MET A 264 2.72 -10.16 -2.00
N GLY A 265 1.77 -10.15 -2.94
CA GLY A 265 0.58 -10.98 -2.90
C GLY A 265 0.83 -12.42 -3.31
N GLY A 266 -0.27 -13.19 -3.47
CA GLY A 266 -0.18 -14.59 -3.94
C GLY A 266 0.09 -14.71 -5.42
N GLY A 267 -0.60 -13.93 -6.26
CA GLY A 267 -0.48 -14.00 -7.73
C GLY A 267 0.27 -12.83 -8.36
N THR A 268 0.42 -11.73 -7.62
CA THR A 268 1.03 -10.48 -8.08
C THR A 268 1.91 -9.89 -7.00
N THR A 269 2.90 -9.10 -7.40
CA THR A 269 3.64 -8.16 -6.56
C THR A 269 3.34 -6.75 -7.06
N SER A 270 2.75 -5.92 -6.21
CA SER A 270 2.33 -4.56 -6.55
C SER A 270 3.25 -3.54 -5.90
N ILE A 271 3.57 -2.46 -6.61
CA ILE A 271 4.51 -1.42 -6.22
C ILE A 271 3.77 -0.09 -6.19
N GLY A 272 3.87 0.66 -5.10
CA GLY A 272 3.41 2.03 -5.00
C GLY A 272 4.54 2.93 -4.51
N VAL A 273 4.86 3.99 -5.25
CA VAL A 273 5.85 5.00 -4.85
C VAL A 273 5.10 6.23 -4.36
N PHE A 274 5.40 6.63 -3.14
CA PHE A 274 4.77 7.78 -2.48
C PHE A 274 5.81 8.85 -2.20
N GLY A 275 5.39 10.09 -2.21
CA GLY A 275 6.19 11.25 -1.87
C GLY A 275 5.29 12.48 -1.75
N GLU A 276 5.65 13.43 -0.91
CA GLU A 276 4.88 14.67 -0.68
C GLU A 276 3.41 14.43 -0.32
N GLY A 277 3.16 13.35 0.43
CA GLY A 277 1.81 12.92 0.82
C GLY A 277 1.00 12.24 -0.29
N ARG A 278 1.54 12.04 -1.50
CA ARG A 278 0.83 11.61 -2.70
C ARG A 278 1.36 10.29 -3.26
N LEU A 279 0.54 9.60 -4.04
CA LEU A 279 0.96 8.44 -4.82
C LEU A 279 1.51 8.94 -6.16
N LEU A 280 2.80 8.77 -6.37
CA LEU A 280 3.51 9.27 -7.56
C LEU A 280 3.54 8.25 -8.71
N HIS A 281 3.60 6.97 -8.38
CA HIS A 281 3.67 5.89 -9.37
C HIS A 281 3.10 4.58 -8.83
N THR A 282 2.50 3.78 -9.71
CA THR A 282 2.18 2.39 -9.41
C THR A 282 2.63 1.45 -10.53
N SER A 283 2.99 0.23 -10.14
CA SER A 283 3.30 -0.85 -11.07
C SER A 283 2.85 -2.19 -10.49
N THR A 284 2.62 -3.17 -11.35
CA THR A 284 2.26 -4.53 -10.93
C THR A 284 3.06 -5.55 -11.72
N ILE A 285 3.65 -6.49 -11.01
CA ILE A 285 4.40 -7.63 -11.54
C ILE A 285 3.51 -8.86 -11.41
N PRO A 286 3.25 -9.67 -12.47
CA PRO A 286 2.38 -10.83 -12.41
C PRO A 286 3.07 -12.06 -11.78
N VAL A 287 3.89 -11.82 -10.75
CA VAL A 287 4.61 -12.83 -9.96
C VAL A 287 4.32 -12.60 -8.48
N GLY A 288 4.12 -13.68 -7.72
CA GLY A 288 3.86 -13.63 -6.28
C GLY A 288 4.05 -15.01 -5.64
N GLY A 289 3.64 -15.16 -4.39
CA GLY A 289 3.88 -16.33 -3.55
C GLY A 289 3.40 -17.68 -4.12
N LEU A 290 2.37 -17.69 -4.97
CA LEU A 290 1.92 -18.91 -5.66
C LEU A 290 2.93 -19.42 -6.71
N HIS A 291 3.78 -18.56 -7.25
CA HIS A 291 4.85 -19.00 -8.16
C HIS A 291 5.90 -19.80 -7.37
N ILE A 292 6.28 -19.32 -6.19
CA ILE A 292 7.15 -20.05 -5.26
C ILE A 292 6.53 -21.41 -4.90
N THR A 293 5.24 -21.45 -4.60
CA THR A 293 4.53 -22.69 -4.28
C THR A 293 4.60 -23.69 -5.45
N ARG A 294 4.40 -23.22 -6.68
CA ARG A 294 4.50 -24.07 -7.88
C ARG A 294 5.92 -24.55 -8.13
N ASP A 295 6.93 -23.70 -7.91
CA ASP A 295 8.33 -24.09 -8.06
C ASP A 295 8.70 -25.18 -7.06
N ILE A 296 8.23 -25.10 -5.79
CA ILE A 296 8.39 -26.14 -4.79
C ILE A 296 7.65 -27.43 -5.21
N ALA A 297 6.39 -27.33 -5.65
CA ALA A 297 5.60 -28.48 -6.08
C ALA A 297 6.29 -29.23 -7.23
N HIS A 298 6.82 -28.49 -8.21
CA HIS A 298 7.54 -29.07 -9.34
C HIS A 298 8.90 -29.62 -8.93
N GLY A 299 9.71 -28.84 -8.19
CA GLY A 299 11.07 -29.21 -7.81
C GLY A 299 11.16 -30.38 -6.82
N LEU A 300 10.08 -30.63 -6.05
CA LEU A 300 9.98 -31.75 -5.10
C LEU A 300 8.98 -32.82 -5.54
N SER A 301 8.32 -32.70 -6.71
CA SER A 301 7.27 -33.60 -7.15
C SER A 301 6.20 -33.83 -6.06
N THR A 302 5.72 -32.76 -5.45
CA THR A 302 4.71 -32.78 -4.37
C THR A 302 3.44 -32.04 -4.79
N SER A 303 2.32 -32.25 -4.09
CA SER A 303 1.08 -31.54 -4.38
C SER A 303 1.20 -30.04 -4.07
N ILE A 304 0.37 -29.20 -4.72
CA ILE A 304 0.32 -27.76 -4.49
C ILE A 304 0.03 -27.44 -3.02
N ASP A 305 -0.86 -28.19 -2.37
CA ASP A 305 -1.22 -27.96 -0.96
C ASP A 305 -0.05 -28.31 -0.03
N ASN A 306 0.68 -29.41 -0.30
CA ASN A 306 1.89 -29.74 0.44
C ASN A 306 3.00 -28.73 0.21
N ALA A 307 3.19 -28.28 -1.03
CA ALA A 307 4.17 -27.24 -1.38
C ALA A 307 3.87 -25.92 -0.65
N GLU A 308 2.60 -25.51 -0.56
CA GLU A 308 2.19 -24.34 0.21
C GLU A 308 2.48 -24.49 1.70
N ARG A 309 2.20 -25.67 2.26
CA ARG A 309 2.55 -26.00 3.65
C ARG A 309 4.05 -25.96 3.88
N LEU A 310 4.85 -26.56 3.00
CA LEU A 310 6.31 -26.57 3.08
C LEU A 310 6.87 -25.13 3.00
N LYS A 311 6.38 -24.33 2.08
CA LYS A 311 6.75 -22.89 1.97
C LYS A 311 6.46 -22.12 3.26
N THR A 312 5.27 -22.32 3.84
CA THR A 312 4.82 -21.57 5.00
C THR A 312 5.54 -21.99 6.28
N MET A 313 5.83 -23.29 6.45
CA MET A 313 6.42 -23.82 7.69
C MET A 313 7.95 -23.84 7.66
N HIS A 314 8.56 -24.04 6.49
CA HIS A 314 9.99 -24.33 6.36
C HIS A 314 10.70 -23.43 5.34
N GLY A 315 9.94 -22.57 4.62
CA GLY A 315 10.50 -21.72 3.58
C GLY A 315 11.33 -20.57 4.14
N SER A 316 12.44 -20.29 3.45
CA SER A 316 13.26 -19.09 3.66
C SER A 316 13.76 -18.57 2.31
N ALA A 317 13.94 -17.26 2.22
CA ALA A 317 14.55 -16.61 1.07
C ALA A 317 16.09 -16.78 1.07
N GLU A 318 16.69 -17.03 2.23
CA GLU A 318 18.15 -17.17 2.39
C GLU A 318 18.47 -18.47 3.14
N LEU A 319 19.59 -19.09 2.76
CA LEU A 319 20.14 -20.27 3.46
C LEU A 319 20.73 -19.86 4.80
N LEU A 320 20.36 -20.59 5.84
CA LEU A 320 20.89 -20.40 7.19
C LEU A 320 21.85 -21.55 7.55
N ALA A 321 22.78 -21.26 8.47
CA ALA A 321 23.66 -22.27 9.00
C ALA A 321 22.83 -23.35 9.72
N GLY A 322 22.97 -24.62 9.28
CA GLY A 322 22.21 -25.75 9.83
C GLY A 322 21.09 -26.27 8.93
N ASP A 323 20.66 -25.54 7.90
CA ASP A 323 19.60 -25.97 6.99
C ASP A 323 19.94 -27.30 6.26
N ASP A 324 21.23 -27.62 6.08
CA ASP A 324 21.70 -28.89 5.51
C ASP A 324 21.45 -30.09 6.42
N HIS A 325 21.31 -29.84 7.73
CA HIS A 325 21.13 -30.86 8.75
C HIS A 325 19.73 -30.95 9.32
N ASP A 326 18.82 -30.06 8.90
CA ASP A 326 17.41 -30.03 9.30
C ASP A 326 16.56 -30.90 8.35
N PRO A 327 16.18 -32.14 8.72
CA PRO A 327 15.44 -33.03 7.84
C PRO A 327 13.95 -32.72 7.85
N ILE A 328 13.38 -32.48 6.68
CA ILE A 328 11.96 -32.23 6.48
C ILE A 328 11.32 -33.42 5.77
N LEU A 329 10.13 -33.83 6.21
CA LEU A 329 9.32 -34.85 5.55
C LEU A 329 8.50 -34.24 4.43
N VAL A 330 8.69 -34.74 3.21
CA VAL A 330 7.96 -34.34 2.02
C VAL A 330 7.15 -35.50 1.48
N GLN A 331 5.85 -35.31 1.33
CA GLN A 331 4.97 -36.26 0.68
C GLN A 331 5.09 -36.07 -0.84
N LEU A 332 5.48 -37.11 -1.55
CA LEU A 332 5.57 -37.09 -3.03
C LEU A 332 4.22 -37.41 -3.66
N ILE A 333 4.02 -36.92 -4.91
CA ILE A 333 2.92 -37.36 -5.76
C ILE A 333 3.25 -38.75 -6.26
N GLY A 334 2.31 -39.72 -6.10
CA GLY A 334 2.46 -41.09 -6.56
C GLY A 334 1.21 -41.91 -6.25
N ASP A 335 1.22 -43.18 -6.67
CA ASP A 335 0.09 -44.12 -6.54
C ASP A 335 -0.24 -44.51 -5.08
N ASN A 336 0.62 -44.17 -4.14
CA ASN A 336 0.45 -44.44 -2.72
C ASN A 336 0.46 -43.16 -1.89
N ASP A 337 -0.61 -42.86 -1.18
CA ASP A 337 -0.79 -41.69 -0.29
C ASP A 337 0.21 -41.60 0.88
N HIS A 338 1.13 -42.55 0.99
CA HIS A 338 2.09 -42.66 2.12
C HIS A 338 3.56 -42.61 1.69
N HIS A 339 3.84 -42.11 0.47
CA HIS A 339 5.23 -42.02 0.02
C HIS A 339 5.84 -40.71 0.53
N TYR A 340 6.63 -40.82 1.64
CA TYR A 340 7.36 -39.70 2.23
C TYR A 340 8.86 -39.87 2.05
N VAL A 341 9.52 -38.77 1.68
CA VAL A 341 10.98 -38.67 1.58
C VAL A 341 11.50 -37.65 2.58
N ARG A 342 12.63 -37.91 3.19
CA ARG A 342 13.34 -36.92 4.01
C ARG A 342 14.31 -36.16 3.14
N ILE A 343 14.19 -34.83 3.16
CA ILE A 343 15.11 -33.93 2.45
C ILE A 343 15.64 -32.88 3.45
N PRO A 344 16.84 -32.35 3.27
CA PRO A 344 17.31 -31.22 4.08
C PRO A 344 16.50 -29.95 3.76
N ARG A 345 16.27 -29.09 4.76
CA ARG A 345 15.60 -27.77 4.58
C ARG A 345 16.27 -26.94 3.48
N ALA A 346 17.60 -27.01 3.38
CA ALA A 346 18.38 -26.36 2.32
C ALA A 346 17.83 -26.65 0.92
N ARG A 347 17.27 -27.82 0.66
CA ARG A 347 16.68 -28.17 -0.63
C ARG A 347 15.45 -27.33 -0.95
N ILE A 348 14.60 -27.02 0.04
CA ILE A 348 13.43 -26.15 -0.13
C ILE A 348 13.90 -24.71 -0.37
N VAL A 349 14.85 -24.25 0.44
CA VAL A 349 15.42 -22.90 0.31
C VAL A 349 16.08 -22.70 -1.05
N SER A 350 16.81 -23.70 -1.57
CA SER A 350 17.44 -23.62 -2.90
C SER A 350 16.44 -23.49 -4.07
N ILE A 351 15.17 -23.87 -3.86
CA ILE A 351 14.09 -23.67 -4.83
C ILE A 351 13.47 -22.28 -4.67
N ILE A 352 13.30 -21.83 -3.43
CA ILE A 352 12.66 -20.54 -3.11
C ILE A 352 13.54 -19.36 -3.49
N HIS A 353 14.82 -19.42 -3.11
CA HIS A 353 15.80 -18.32 -3.25
C HIS A 353 15.81 -17.69 -4.65
N PRO A 354 16.00 -18.44 -5.75
CA PRO A 354 16.06 -17.84 -7.09
C PRO A 354 14.75 -17.13 -7.50
N ARG A 355 13.61 -17.67 -7.07
CA ARG A 355 12.31 -17.06 -7.40
C ARG A 355 12.09 -15.74 -6.65
N VAL A 356 12.51 -15.67 -5.39
CA VAL A 356 12.43 -14.44 -4.60
C VAL A 356 13.41 -13.40 -5.16
N GLU A 357 14.64 -13.82 -5.48
CA GLU A 357 15.65 -12.96 -6.10
C GLU A 357 15.14 -12.36 -7.42
N GLU A 358 14.67 -13.18 -8.35
CA GLU A 358 14.06 -12.73 -9.62
C GLU A 358 12.91 -11.74 -9.39
N THR A 359 12.03 -12.02 -8.42
CA THR A 359 10.89 -11.13 -8.11
C THR A 359 11.39 -9.76 -7.62
N LEU A 360 12.39 -9.73 -6.76
CA LEU A 360 12.96 -8.47 -6.24
C LEU A 360 13.77 -7.71 -7.29
N GLU A 361 14.44 -8.41 -8.20
CA GLU A 361 15.08 -7.79 -9.37
C GLU A 361 14.06 -7.14 -10.29
N MET A 362 12.94 -7.83 -10.58
CA MET A 362 11.83 -7.21 -11.32
C MET A 362 11.27 -5.97 -10.61
N VAL A 363 11.22 -5.96 -9.26
CA VAL A 363 10.82 -4.77 -8.50
C VAL A 363 11.82 -3.63 -8.72
N ARG A 364 13.13 -3.91 -8.62
CA ARG A 364 14.19 -2.92 -8.90
C ARG A 364 14.05 -2.33 -10.29
N ASP A 365 13.94 -3.17 -11.30
CA ASP A 365 13.83 -2.77 -12.70
C ASP A 365 12.58 -1.89 -12.95
N ARG A 366 11.45 -2.21 -12.30
CA ARG A 366 10.24 -1.38 -12.37
C ARG A 366 10.41 -0.02 -11.71
N LEU A 367 11.14 0.07 -10.61
CA LEU A 367 11.43 1.33 -9.93
C LEU A 367 12.38 2.20 -10.76
N GLU A 368 13.38 1.61 -11.39
CA GLU A 368 14.28 2.32 -12.30
C GLU A 368 13.54 2.87 -13.53
N MET A 369 12.68 2.06 -14.14
CA MET A 369 11.86 2.49 -15.28
C MET A 369 10.83 3.56 -14.92
N ALA A 370 10.36 3.60 -13.69
CA ALA A 370 9.38 4.57 -13.23
C ALA A 370 9.90 6.01 -13.24
N GLY A 371 11.22 6.20 -13.06
CA GLY A 371 11.87 7.51 -13.16
C GLY A 371 11.34 8.57 -12.18
N VAL A 372 10.77 8.16 -11.04
CA VAL A 372 10.14 9.06 -10.06
C VAL A 372 11.14 9.75 -9.12
N GLY A 373 12.42 9.73 -9.48
CA GLY A 373 13.48 10.47 -8.81
C GLY A 373 13.67 10.12 -7.33
N PRO A 374 14.00 11.11 -6.47
CA PRO A 374 14.36 10.86 -5.05
C PRO A 374 13.26 10.18 -4.24
N ALA A 375 11.99 10.30 -4.61
CA ALA A 375 10.90 9.62 -3.91
C ALA A 375 11.02 8.10 -3.97
N SER A 376 11.58 7.56 -5.08
CA SER A 376 11.85 6.13 -5.19
C SER A 376 13.07 5.70 -4.37
N ASP A 377 13.97 6.61 -4.02
CA ASP A 377 15.21 6.31 -3.28
C ASP A 377 15.01 6.21 -1.77
N GLY A 378 13.80 6.48 -1.31
CA GLY A 378 13.40 6.36 0.08
C GLY A 378 13.39 4.91 0.60
N ARG A 379 12.82 4.75 1.80
CA ARG A 379 12.65 3.44 2.44
C ARG A 379 11.70 2.55 1.65
N VAL A 380 12.00 1.25 1.60
CA VAL A 380 11.09 0.24 1.08
C VAL A 380 10.30 -0.41 2.22
N ILE A 381 9.00 -0.54 2.03
CA ILE A 381 8.08 -1.17 2.95
C ILE A 381 7.52 -2.41 2.28
N LEU A 382 7.97 -3.58 2.73
CA LEU A 382 7.44 -4.86 2.26
C LEU A 382 6.16 -5.21 3.01
N THR A 383 5.13 -5.60 2.29
CA THR A 383 3.87 -6.06 2.87
C THR A 383 3.23 -7.16 2.01
N GLY A 384 2.00 -7.58 2.33
CA GLY A 384 1.38 -8.74 1.69
C GLY A 384 1.83 -10.07 2.28
N GLY A 385 1.14 -11.14 1.93
CA GLY A 385 1.42 -12.49 2.46
C GLY A 385 2.81 -13.02 2.10
N GLY A 386 3.34 -12.66 0.92
CA GLY A 386 4.68 -13.04 0.47
C GLY A 386 5.80 -12.43 1.30
N SER A 387 5.57 -11.26 1.90
CA SER A 387 6.55 -10.58 2.76
C SER A 387 6.80 -11.27 4.12
N LEU A 388 6.00 -12.28 4.44
CA LEU A 388 6.15 -13.09 5.66
C LEU A 388 7.20 -14.20 5.52
N LEU A 389 7.74 -14.41 4.31
CA LEU A 389 8.79 -15.38 4.09
C LEU A 389 10.05 -14.99 4.88
N GLU A 390 10.61 -15.94 5.61
CA GLU A 390 11.84 -15.74 6.37
C GLU A 390 12.98 -15.27 5.46
N GLY A 391 13.84 -14.37 5.91
CA GLY A 391 15.00 -13.87 5.15
C GLY A 391 14.67 -12.87 4.03
N ILE A 392 13.40 -12.62 3.71
CA ILE A 392 13.03 -11.74 2.58
C ILE A 392 13.46 -10.28 2.77
N GLY A 393 13.42 -9.77 4.01
CA GLY A 393 13.81 -8.40 4.32
C GLY A 393 15.28 -8.10 4.02
N PRO A 394 16.23 -8.88 4.56
CA PRO A 394 17.66 -8.76 4.22
C PRO A 394 17.93 -8.91 2.72
N MET A 395 17.35 -9.91 2.06
CA MET A 395 17.49 -10.09 0.61
C MET A 395 16.99 -8.87 -0.17
N ALA A 396 15.82 -8.35 0.17
CA ALA A 396 15.27 -7.16 -0.47
C ALA A 396 16.16 -5.93 -0.23
N ALA A 397 16.71 -5.75 0.98
CA ALA A 397 17.62 -4.65 1.27
C ALA A 397 18.88 -4.70 0.40
N ARG A 398 19.41 -5.90 0.19
CA ARG A 398 20.58 -6.14 -0.66
C ARG A 398 20.30 -5.86 -2.15
N ILE A 399 19.21 -6.44 -2.70
CA ILE A 399 18.89 -6.35 -4.13
C ILE A 399 18.44 -4.94 -4.52
N LEU A 400 17.59 -4.32 -3.68
CA LEU A 400 17.08 -2.98 -3.93
C LEU A 400 18.07 -1.88 -3.52
N ASN A 401 19.13 -2.22 -2.79
CA ASN A 401 20.11 -1.28 -2.21
C ASN A 401 19.42 -0.16 -1.40
N ARG A 402 18.45 -0.51 -0.54
CA ARG A 402 17.62 0.43 0.23
C ARG A 402 17.33 -0.12 1.62
N GLN A 403 16.97 0.78 2.53
CA GLN A 403 16.44 0.37 3.83
C GLN A 403 15.08 -0.29 3.66
N VAL A 404 14.92 -1.48 4.23
CA VAL A 404 13.69 -2.27 4.14
C VAL A 404 13.09 -2.48 5.51
N ARG A 405 11.78 -2.34 5.63
CA ARG A 405 11.01 -2.77 6.80
C ARG A 405 9.75 -3.54 6.40
N LEU A 406 9.26 -4.37 7.30
CA LEU A 406 7.97 -5.03 7.15
C LEU A 406 6.83 -4.04 7.48
N GLY A 407 5.87 -3.91 6.56
CA GLY A 407 4.66 -3.11 6.70
C GLY A 407 3.55 -3.93 7.36
N ARG A 408 2.90 -3.33 8.36
CA ARG A 408 1.70 -3.88 9.01
C ARG A 408 0.60 -2.83 9.03
N PRO A 409 -0.67 -3.23 8.86
CA PRO A 409 -1.80 -2.32 8.99
C PRO A 409 -1.78 -1.55 10.31
N ARG A 410 -2.11 -0.26 10.22
CA ARG A 410 -2.11 0.67 11.35
C ARG A 410 -3.51 1.27 11.52
N ARG A 411 -3.85 1.73 12.72
CA ARG A 411 -5.12 2.40 13.03
C ARG A 411 -6.38 1.55 12.74
N ILE A 412 -6.23 0.22 12.68
CA ILE A 412 -7.35 -0.71 12.49
C ILE A 412 -7.43 -1.61 13.71
N VAL A 413 -8.63 -1.71 14.29
CA VAL A 413 -8.93 -2.51 15.47
C VAL A 413 -9.84 -3.67 15.08
N GLY A 414 -9.49 -4.90 15.50
CA GLY A 414 -10.29 -6.09 15.23
C GLY A 414 -9.91 -6.84 13.94
N LEU A 415 -8.68 -6.63 13.42
CA LEU A 415 -8.18 -7.49 12.36
C LEU A 415 -8.15 -8.95 12.82
N PRO A 416 -8.52 -9.90 11.94
CA PRO A 416 -8.44 -11.31 12.25
C PRO A 416 -7.00 -11.75 12.49
N GLU A 417 -6.84 -12.85 13.24
CA GLU A 417 -5.56 -13.47 13.55
C GLU A 417 -4.60 -12.62 14.41
N ASN A 418 -3.37 -13.08 14.56
CA ASN A 418 -2.37 -12.39 15.36
C ASN A 418 -1.63 -11.31 14.57
N ALA A 419 -0.98 -10.38 15.28
CA ALA A 419 -0.27 -9.25 14.67
C ALA A 419 0.86 -9.66 13.71
N ALA A 420 1.40 -10.88 13.83
CA ALA A 420 2.47 -11.36 12.95
C ALA A 420 1.98 -11.58 11.51
N THR A 421 0.71 -11.98 11.33
CA THR A 421 0.11 -12.27 10.03
C THR A 421 -0.55 -11.04 9.37
N TRP A 422 -0.65 -9.91 10.06
CA TRP A 422 -1.33 -8.72 9.56
C TRP A 422 -0.84 -8.18 8.20
N PRO A 423 0.44 -8.31 7.79
CA PRO A 423 0.84 -7.90 6.45
C PRO A 423 -0.03 -8.47 5.32
N MET A 424 -0.57 -9.67 5.50
CA MET A 424 -1.46 -10.31 4.53
C MET A 424 -2.83 -9.61 4.38
N PHE A 425 -3.19 -8.68 5.27
CA PHE A 425 -4.43 -7.89 5.25
C PHE A 425 -4.20 -6.44 4.87
N SER A 426 -3.02 -6.06 4.38
CA SER A 426 -2.69 -4.66 4.12
C SER A 426 -3.60 -4.04 3.07
N THR A 427 -3.89 -4.74 1.97
CA THR A 427 -4.81 -4.24 0.95
C THR A 427 -6.22 -4.04 1.51
N SER A 428 -6.80 -5.04 2.20
CA SER A 428 -8.14 -4.93 2.79
C SER A 428 -8.22 -3.86 3.88
N ALA A 429 -7.18 -3.70 4.70
CA ALA A 429 -7.07 -2.64 5.70
C ALA A 429 -6.98 -1.24 5.05
N GLY A 430 -6.25 -1.13 3.96
CA GLY A 430 -6.15 0.11 3.19
C GLY A 430 -7.43 0.49 2.46
N LEU A 431 -8.19 -0.50 1.99
CA LEU A 431 -9.54 -0.27 1.48
C LEU A 431 -10.45 0.33 2.55
N LEU A 432 -10.38 -0.16 3.80
CA LEU A 432 -11.11 0.44 4.92
C LEU A 432 -10.67 1.89 5.17
N ALA A 433 -9.37 2.18 5.13
CA ALA A 433 -8.87 3.54 5.30
C ALA A 433 -9.37 4.47 4.17
N TRP A 434 -9.37 3.98 2.93
CA TRP A 434 -9.90 4.70 1.78
C TRP A 434 -11.40 5.00 1.93
N ALA A 435 -12.19 3.98 2.21
CA ALA A 435 -13.64 4.09 2.41
C ALA A 435 -14.03 4.99 3.59
N ALA A 436 -13.17 5.07 4.61
CA ALA A 436 -13.37 5.93 5.78
C ALA A 436 -13.09 7.41 5.51
N GLY A 437 -12.43 7.78 4.39
CA GLY A 437 -12.20 9.16 4.00
C GLY A 437 -10.78 9.51 3.54
N ALA A 438 -9.85 8.55 3.45
CA ALA A 438 -8.49 8.83 2.95
C ALA A 438 -8.49 9.24 1.45
N ALA A 439 -9.55 8.95 0.70
CA ALA A 439 -9.75 9.41 -0.68
C ALA A 439 -9.60 10.93 -0.80
N ASP A 440 -10.22 11.64 0.11
CA ASP A 440 -10.18 13.09 0.16
C ASP A 440 -8.76 13.63 0.49
N GLU A 441 -7.99 12.92 1.35
CA GLU A 441 -6.60 13.28 1.69
C GLU A 441 -5.68 13.17 0.48
N MET A 442 -5.97 12.23 -0.41
CA MET A 442 -5.25 12.03 -1.67
C MET A 442 -5.71 12.99 -2.77
N GLY A 443 -6.68 13.88 -2.47
CA GLY A 443 -7.20 14.87 -3.40
C GLY A 443 -8.03 14.30 -4.55
N GLU A 444 -8.48 13.04 -4.44
CA GLU A 444 -9.42 12.49 -5.41
C GLU A 444 -10.81 13.11 -5.16
N PRO A 445 -11.33 13.92 -6.08
CA PRO A 445 -12.65 14.52 -5.90
C PRO A 445 -13.72 13.41 -5.98
N ASP A 446 -14.78 13.56 -5.20
CA ASP A 446 -15.98 12.77 -5.42
C ASP A 446 -16.59 13.15 -6.77
N ILE A 447 -16.24 12.39 -7.81
CA ILE A 447 -16.66 12.62 -9.20
C ILE A 447 -18.17 12.31 -9.37
N ARG A 448 -18.82 11.70 -8.39
CA ARG A 448 -20.26 11.38 -8.44
C ARG A 448 -21.13 12.65 -8.59
N ASP A 449 -20.63 13.80 -8.12
CA ASP A 449 -21.33 15.10 -8.25
C ASP A 449 -21.01 15.83 -9.55
N VAL A 450 -19.98 15.45 -10.29
CA VAL A 450 -19.69 16.02 -11.60
C VAL A 450 -20.56 15.30 -12.64
N ARG A 451 -21.82 15.69 -12.74
CA ARG A 451 -22.69 15.26 -13.84
C ARG A 451 -22.03 15.69 -15.15
N PRO A 452 -21.63 14.77 -16.03
CA PRO A 452 -21.19 15.16 -17.36
C PRO A 452 -22.36 15.91 -18.02
N ALA A 453 -22.11 17.11 -18.46
CA ALA A 453 -23.10 17.89 -19.19
C ALA A 453 -23.62 17.04 -20.35
N GLY A 454 -24.87 16.62 -20.26
CA GLY A 454 -25.80 16.11 -21.29
C GLY A 454 -25.35 15.14 -22.39
N LEU A 455 -24.09 15.16 -22.81
CA LEU A 455 -23.60 14.37 -23.95
C LEU A 455 -23.12 12.95 -23.58
N VAL A 456 -22.51 12.76 -22.41
CA VAL A 456 -22.01 11.43 -21.98
C VAL A 456 -23.14 10.53 -21.51
N ARG A 457 -24.19 11.09 -20.90
CA ARG A 457 -25.41 10.33 -20.57
C ARG A 457 -26.11 9.80 -21.82
N ARG A 458 -26.21 10.60 -22.88
CA ARG A 458 -26.75 10.16 -24.18
C ARG A 458 -25.90 9.06 -24.83
N PHE A 459 -24.58 9.10 -24.64
CA PHE A 459 -23.69 8.07 -25.17
C PHE A 459 -23.73 6.78 -24.35
N MET A 460 -23.85 6.86 -23.03
CA MET A 460 -24.00 5.70 -22.15
C MET A 460 -25.40 5.06 -22.30
N ASP A 461 -26.47 5.87 -22.44
CA ASP A 461 -27.82 5.40 -22.71
C ASP A 461 -27.90 4.77 -24.10
N PHE A 462 -27.22 5.34 -25.12
CA PHE A 462 -27.12 4.77 -26.47
C PHE A 462 -26.43 3.39 -26.53
N ILE A 463 -25.42 3.17 -25.67
CA ILE A 463 -24.75 1.86 -25.55
C ILE A 463 -25.67 0.86 -24.80
N ARG A 464 -26.46 1.33 -23.84
CA ARG A 464 -27.37 0.48 -23.04
C ARG A 464 -28.61 0.02 -23.81
N GLU A 465 -29.03 0.77 -24.83
CA GLU A 465 -30.17 0.45 -25.70
C GLU A 465 -29.81 -0.48 -26.88
N ARG A 466 -28.50 -0.75 -27.11
CA ARG A 466 -28.04 -1.60 -28.21
C ARG A 466 -27.34 -2.89 -27.78
N VAL A 467 -27.40 -3.25 -26.49
CA VAL A 467 -27.05 -4.55 -25.92
C VAL A 467 -28.29 -5.09 -25.21
#